data_c555836b9a0bdd07d525903492174f95
#
_entry.id   c555836b9a0bdd07d525903492174f95
#
_cell.length_a   1.000
_cell.length_b   1.000
_cell.length_c   1.000
_cell.angle_alpha   90.00
_cell.angle_beta   90.00
_cell.angle_gamma   90.00
#
_symmetry.space_group_name_H-M   'P 1'
#
loop_
_entity.id
_entity.type
_entity.pdbx_description
1 polymer ?
#
loop_
_entity_poly.entity_id
_entity_poly.type
_entity_poly.pdbx_seq_one_letter_code
_entity_poly.pdbx_strand_id
1 'polypeptide(L)'
;MTAIITIANQKGGVGKTTTAINLSAAIANRGKRTLLIDLDPQANSTIAFFNSGEIAASMFDVLSDARAPMSNVIKQTKDPMLAVGPGRLALAKLEQVLAGQFDAPYRLKDALAPVLKDFDYVVLDTPPSLGILTVNALVGSTHLLVPIQAAYFAIEGTDDLLETYERIRARPNPGLKMLGVVITLFDKRTNISRDTHGQIRSVFGEVLFKTKVSKNVRLEESPAFKETILTFAPKSPGAVEYKKLAAEVIQRVEESRVTRHAEDAA
;
A
#
# COMPACT_ATOMS: atom_id res chain seq x y z
N MET A 1 -8.73 -6.36 -15.41
CA MET A 1 -8.83 -5.07 -14.66
C MET A 1 -7.67 -5.03 -13.66
N THR A 2 -6.96 -3.91 -13.57
CA THR A 2 -5.83 -3.71 -12.64
C THR A 2 -6.31 -3.70 -11.20
N ALA A 3 -5.62 -4.38 -10.30
CA ALA A 3 -5.89 -4.29 -8.88
C ALA A 3 -5.09 -3.13 -8.27
N ILE A 4 -5.76 -2.21 -7.59
CA ILE A 4 -5.16 -1.07 -6.92
C ILE A 4 -5.33 -1.26 -5.42
N ILE A 5 -4.24 -1.45 -4.70
CA ILE A 5 -4.22 -1.81 -3.28
C ILE A 5 -3.63 -0.66 -2.47
N THR A 6 -4.47 0.01 -1.68
CA THR A 6 -3.99 0.98 -0.68
C THR A 6 -3.50 0.25 0.56
N ILE A 7 -2.29 0.58 1.01
CA ILE A 7 -1.76 0.15 2.31
C ILE A 7 -1.88 1.33 3.27
N ALA A 8 -2.83 1.26 4.22
CA ALA A 8 -3.11 2.36 5.13
C ALA A 8 -3.25 1.88 6.58
N ASN A 9 -2.77 2.72 7.48
CA ASN A 9 -3.03 2.70 8.92
C ASN A 9 -2.63 4.07 9.48
N GLN A 10 -3.45 4.63 10.37
CA GLN A 10 -3.17 5.93 11.00
C GLN A 10 -1.96 5.86 11.93
N LYS A 11 -1.67 4.70 12.49
CA LYS A 11 -0.55 4.50 13.40
C LYS A 11 0.79 4.50 12.64
N GLY A 12 1.75 5.29 13.13
CA GLY A 12 3.12 5.26 12.65
C GLY A 12 3.86 3.97 13.04
N GLY A 13 4.85 3.55 12.25
CA GLY A 13 5.73 2.42 12.60
C GLY A 13 5.11 1.02 12.48
N VAL A 14 3.88 0.87 11.99
CA VAL A 14 3.23 -0.46 11.80
C VAL A 14 3.70 -1.21 10.56
N GLY A 15 4.71 -0.71 9.85
CA GLY A 15 5.27 -1.37 8.67
C GLY A 15 4.49 -1.14 7.37
N LYS A 16 3.76 -0.03 7.21
CA LYS A 16 3.09 0.35 5.94
C LYS A 16 4.08 0.36 4.77
N THR A 17 5.07 1.22 4.84
CA THR A 17 6.11 1.38 3.81
C THR A 17 6.88 0.10 3.56
N THR A 18 7.30 -0.60 4.62
CA THR A 18 7.97 -1.90 4.50
C THR A 18 7.09 -2.91 3.77
N THR A 19 5.80 -2.91 4.05
CA THR A 19 4.83 -3.78 3.37
C THR A 19 4.65 -3.34 1.91
N ALA A 20 4.51 -2.04 1.64
CA ALA A 20 4.36 -1.51 0.29
C ALA A 20 5.54 -1.91 -0.62
N ILE A 21 6.77 -1.68 -0.17
CA ILE A 21 8.00 -2.02 -0.90
C ILE A 21 8.06 -3.53 -1.18
N ASN A 22 7.97 -4.35 -0.13
CA ASN A 22 8.28 -5.77 -0.25
C ASN A 22 7.11 -6.58 -0.82
N LEU A 23 5.86 -6.15 -0.62
CA LEU A 23 4.69 -6.73 -1.29
C LEU A 23 4.73 -6.44 -2.80
N SER A 24 5.02 -5.20 -3.20
CA SER A 24 5.15 -4.83 -4.62
C SER A 24 6.22 -5.65 -5.31
N ALA A 25 7.40 -5.77 -4.70
CA ALA A 25 8.47 -6.62 -5.21
C ALA A 25 8.09 -8.11 -5.26
N ALA A 26 7.37 -8.61 -4.26
CA ALA A 26 6.95 -10.00 -4.23
C ALA A 26 5.86 -10.32 -5.27
N ILE A 27 4.98 -9.36 -5.58
CA ILE A 27 4.00 -9.46 -6.67
C ILE A 27 4.73 -9.44 -8.02
N ALA A 28 5.69 -8.51 -8.20
CA ALA A 28 6.54 -8.43 -9.40
C ALA A 28 7.34 -9.73 -9.64
N ASN A 29 7.91 -10.29 -8.58
CA ASN A 29 8.63 -11.57 -8.61
C ASN A 29 7.77 -12.78 -9.06
N ARG A 30 6.43 -12.61 -9.07
CA ARG A 30 5.47 -13.57 -9.62
C ARG A 30 5.09 -13.28 -11.09
N GLY A 31 5.84 -12.43 -11.78
CA GLY A 31 5.62 -12.06 -13.16
C GLY A 31 4.45 -11.12 -13.39
N LYS A 32 4.00 -10.38 -12.36
CA LYS A 32 2.93 -9.39 -12.47
C LYS A 32 3.54 -7.99 -12.60
N ARG A 33 3.17 -7.25 -13.66
CA ARG A 33 3.61 -5.85 -13.82
C ARG A 33 3.05 -5.01 -12.69
N THR A 34 3.92 -4.47 -11.87
CA THR A 34 3.54 -3.83 -10.61
C THR A 34 4.05 -2.38 -10.56
N LEU A 35 3.18 -1.46 -10.16
CA LEU A 35 3.51 -0.06 -9.88
C LEU A 35 3.37 0.19 -8.37
N LEU A 36 4.45 0.61 -7.72
CA LEU A 36 4.43 1.14 -6.37
C LEU A 36 4.32 2.67 -6.44
N ILE A 37 3.36 3.25 -5.73
CA ILE A 37 3.21 4.72 -5.64
C ILE A 37 3.44 5.15 -4.20
N ASP A 38 4.37 6.07 -4.03
CA ASP A 38 4.73 6.65 -2.75
C ASP A 38 3.96 7.96 -2.52
N LEU A 39 2.98 7.92 -1.63
CA LEU A 39 2.17 9.07 -1.23
C LEU A 39 2.58 9.64 0.13
N ASP A 40 3.59 9.05 0.80
CA ASP A 40 4.09 9.61 2.05
C ASP A 40 5.07 10.75 1.77
N PRO A 41 4.89 11.96 2.35
CA PRO A 41 5.85 13.05 2.25
C PRO A 41 7.27 12.69 2.72
N GLN A 42 7.44 11.68 3.58
CA GLN A 42 8.75 11.18 3.98
C GLN A 42 9.49 10.45 2.85
N ALA A 43 8.78 10.04 1.78
CA ALA A 43 9.31 9.40 0.59
C ALA A 43 10.15 8.14 0.85
N ASN A 44 9.84 7.39 1.91
CA ASN A 44 10.62 6.21 2.31
C ASN A 44 10.53 5.07 1.28
N SER A 45 9.39 4.88 0.62
CA SER A 45 9.25 3.93 -0.48
C SER A 45 10.11 4.33 -1.69
N THR A 46 10.21 5.62 -1.97
CA THR A 46 11.07 6.17 -3.05
C THR A 46 12.55 5.96 -2.75
N ILE A 47 12.97 6.33 -1.53
CA ILE A 47 14.36 6.23 -1.08
C ILE A 47 14.86 4.78 -1.10
N ALA A 48 13.98 3.81 -0.94
CA ALA A 48 14.33 2.39 -1.02
C ALA A 48 14.77 1.92 -2.43
N PHE A 49 14.53 2.72 -3.47
CA PHE A 49 14.90 2.37 -4.85
C PHE A 49 15.84 3.38 -5.50
N PHE A 50 15.71 4.67 -5.16
CA PHE A 50 16.39 5.77 -5.85
C PHE A 50 17.08 6.72 -4.89
N ASN A 51 18.12 7.41 -5.37
CA ASN A 51 18.67 8.56 -4.68
C ASN A 51 17.84 9.81 -5.01
N SER A 52 17.81 10.79 -4.11
CA SER A 52 16.99 12.00 -4.28
C SER A 52 17.31 12.77 -5.56
N GLY A 53 18.59 12.80 -5.99
CA GLY A 53 19.02 13.45 -7.22
C GLY A 53 18.55 12.77 -8.52
N GLU A 54 18.08 11.52 -8.42
CA GLU A 54 17.57 10.78 -9.57
C GLU A 54 16.09 11.07 -9.86
N ILE A 55 15.40 11.79 -8.97
CA ILE A 55 13.97 12.06 -9.07
C ILE A 55 13.75 13.46 -9.66
N ALA A 56 13.45 13.56 -10.95
CA ALA A 56 13.16 14.82 -11.63
C ALA A 56 11.72 15.32 -11.34
N ALA A 57 10.73 14.41 -11.39
CA ALA A 57 9.32 14.66 -11.10
C ALA A 57 8.79 13.64 -10.10
N SER A 58 7.69 13.96 -9.40
CA SER A 58 7.15 13.17 -8.29
C SER A 58 5.62 13.16 -8.30
N MET A 59 5.02 12.39 -7.42
CA MET A 59 3.57 12.36 -7.22
C MET A 59 2.98 13.73 -6.84
N PHE A 60 3.77 14.63 -6.24
CA PHE A 60 3.31 16.00 -5.99
C PHE A 60 2.97 16.73 -7.31
N ASP A 61 3.81 16.58 -8.32
CA ASP A 61 3.63 17.29 -9.61
C ASP A 61 2.32 16.84 -10.29
N VAL A 62 2.04 15.53 -10.25
CA VAL A 62 0.82 14.94 -10.83
C VAL A 62 -0.43 15.30 -10.04
N LEU A 63 -0.36 15.28 -8.71
CA LEU A 63 -1.53 15.54 -7.87
C LEU A 63 -1.87 17.03 -7.75
N SER A 64 -0.87 17.92 -7.89
CA SER A 64 -1.07 19.37 -7.85
C SER A 64 -1.56 19.96 -9.17
N ASP A 65 -1.18 19.39 -10.32
CA ASP A 65 -1.66 19.81 -11.65
C ASP A 65 -2.36 18.64 -12.36
N ALA A 66 -3.69 18.74 -12.54
CA ALA A 66 -4.49 17.72 -13.21
C ALA A 66 -4.07 17.44 -14.68
N ARG A 67 -3.27 18.34 -15.29
CA ARG A 67 -2.76 18.17 -16.66
C ARG A 67 -1.42 17.43 -16.71
N ALA A 68 -0.75 17.28 -15.58
CA ALA A 68 0.52 16.58 -15.52
C ALA A 68 0.31 15.06 -15.73
N PRO A 69 0.87 14.45 -16.80
CA PRO A 69 0.63 13.05 -17.07
C PRO A 69 1.39 12.16 -16.10
N MET A 70 0.72 11.14 -15.57
CA MET A 70 1.29 10.15 -14.66
C MET A 70 2.53 9.44 -15.25
N SER A 71 2.56 9.25 -16.58
CA SER A 71 3.70 8.64 -17.28
C SER A 71 5.02 9.38 -17.10
N ASN A 72 4.98 10.70 -16.84
CA ASN A 72 6.19 11.50 -16.67
C ASN A 72 6.89 11.28 -15.31
N VAL A 73 6.18 10.72 -14.34
CA VAL A 73 6.72 10.49 -13.00
C VAL A 73 7.05 9.03 -12.74
N ILE A 74 6.43 8.09 -13.48
CA ILE A 74 6.73 6.66 -13.31
C ILE A 74 8.18 6.38 -13.69
N LYS A 75 8.91 5.78 -12.75
CA LYS A 75 10.31 5.43 -12.90
C LYS A 75 10.52 3.92 -12.78
N GLN A 76 11.21 3.33 -13.77
CA GLN A 76 11.53 1.92 -13.75
C GLN A 76 12.59 1.62 -12.69
N THR A 77 12.42 0.55 -11.93
CA THR A 77 13.43 0.04 -10.99
C THR A 77 14.43 -0.89 -11.74
N LYS A 78 15.36 -1.48 -10.98
CA LYS A 78 16.24 -2.55 -11.50
C LYS A 78 15.48 -3.82 -11.87
N ASP A 79 14.29 -4.04 -11.28
CA ASP A 79 13.39 -5.12 -11.65
C ASP A 79 12.47 -4.65 -12.79
N PRO A 80 12.51 -5.29 -13.98
CA PRO A 80 11.69 -4.89 -15.12
C PRO A 80 10.18 -5.04 -14.88
N MET A 81 9.77 -5.81 -13.87
CA MET A 81 8.36 -5.99 -13.51
C MET A 81 7.89 -5.02 -12.44
N LEU A 82 8.77 -4.13 -11.92
CA LEU A 82 8.44 -3.18 -10.84
C LEU A 82 8.84 -1.76 -11.24
N ALA A 83 7.85 -0.88 -11.33
CA ALA A 83 8.04 0.56 -11.45
C ALA A 83 7.59 1.30 -10.19
N VAL A 84 8.04 2.55 -10.02
CA VAL A 84 7.70 3.40 -8.87
C VAL A 84 7.22 4.75 -9.35
N GLY A 85 6.12 5.25 -8.79
CA GLY A 85 5.69 6.64 -8.78
C GLY A 85 6.26 7.33 -7.54
N PRO A 86 7.35 8.11 -7.65
CA PRO A 86 8.10 8.57 -6.50
C PRO A 86 7.38 9.68 -5.73
N GLY A 87 7.44 9.59 -4.40
CA GLY A 87 7.04 10.64 -3.46
C GLY A 87 8.15 11.67 -3.24
N ARG A 88 7.78 12.80 -2.66
CA ARG A 88 8.69 13.86 -2.20
C ARG A 88 8.10 14.61 -1.01
N LEU A 89 8.94 15.28 -0.25
CA LEU A 89 8.51 16.14 0.87
C LEU A 89 7.46 17.18 0.46
N ALA A 90 7.46 17.63 -0.80
CA ALA A 90 6.46 18.56 -1.34
C ALA A 90 5.01 18.05 -1.19
N LEU A 91 4.77 16.74 -1.13
CA LEU A 91 3.45 16.16 -0.86
C LEU A 91 2.81 16.68 0.44
N ALA A 92 3.61 17.09 1.43
CA ALA A 92 3.09 17.72 2.65
C ALA A 92 2.32 19.03 2.39
N LYS A 93 2.54 19.68 1.25
CA LYS A 93 1.84 20.93 0.87
C LYS A 93 0.55 20.66 0.08
N LEU A 94 0.29 19.41 -0.28
CA LEU A 94 -0.81 19.08 -1.21
C LEU A 94 -2.18 19.49 -0.66
N GLU A 95 -2.40 19.36 0.64
CA GLU A 95 -3.65 19.76 1.28
C GLU A 95 -3.94 21.26 1.08
N GLN A 96 -2.90 22.10 1.20
CA GLN A 96 -3.03 23.55 0.95
C GLN A 96 -3.24 23.85 -0.54
N VAL A 97 -2.55 23.14 -1.42
CA VAL A 97 -2.66 23.33 -2.88
C VAL A 97 -4.05 22.94 -3.39
N LEU A 98 -4.64 21.90 -2.84
CA LEU A 98 -5.95 21.38 -3.24
C LEU A 98 -7.12 21.96 -2.44
N ALA A 99 -6.86 22.86 -1.49
CA ALA A 99 -7.91 23.46 -0.67
C ALA A 99 -8.96 24.18 -1.56
N GLY A 100 -10.23 23.85 -1.34
CA GLY A 100 -11.35 24.41 -2.10
C GLY A 100 -11.56 23.84 -3.51
N GLN A 101 -10.75 22.91 -3.97
CA GLN A 101 -10.95 22.23 -5.25
C GLN A 101 -11.93 21.05 -5.08
N PHE A 102 -12.99 21.02 -5.87
CA PHE A 102 -14.03 19.98 -5.79
C PHE A 102 -13.51 18.58 -6.17
N ASP A 103 -12.54 18.52 -7.07
CA ASP A 103 -11.93 17.28 -7.56
C ASP A 103 -10.74 16.80 -6.72
N ALA A 104 -10.37 17.52 -5.65
CA ALA A 104 -9.24 17.18 -4.77
C ALA A 104 -9.17 15.71 -4.35
N PRO A 105 -10.28 15.03 -3.96
CA PRO A 105 -10.25 13.62 -3.59
C PRO A 105 -10.04 12.64 -4.74
N TYR A 106 -10.22 13.09 -6.00
CA TYR A 106 -10.20 12.24 -7.19
C TYR A 106 -8.91 12.37 -8.02
N ARG A 107 -7.99 13.27 -7.65
CA ARG A 107 -6.77 13.57 -8.39
C ARG A 107 -5.95 12.33 -8.74
N LEU A 108 -5.73 11.45 -7.76
CA LEU A 108 -4.98 10.21 -7.98
C LEU A 108 -5.73 9.24 -8.91
N LYS A 109 -7.04 9.09 -8.72
CA LYS A 109 -7.87 8.23 -9.56
C LYS A 109 -7.80 8.62 -11.02
N ASP A 110 -7.95 9.91 -11.30
CA ASP A 110 -7.93 10.46 -12.65
C ASP A 110 -6.54 10.36 -13.28
N ALA A 111 -5.49 10.64 -12.50
CA ALA A 111 -4.11 10.52 -12.94
C ALA A 111 -3.70 9.07 -13.27
N LEU A 112 -4.22 8.08 -12.53
CA LEU A 112 -3.93 6.67 -12.75
C LEU A 112 -4.63 6.10 -13.98
N ALA A 113 -5.83 6.56 -14.32
CA ALA A 113 -6.67 5.96 -15.34
C ALA A 113 -5.95 5.70 -16.69
N PRO A 114 -5.13 6.63 -17.24
CA PRO A 114 -4.43 6.41 -18.51
C PRO A 114 -3.38 5.30 -18.49
N VAL A 115 -2.77 5.05 -17.33
CA VAL A 115 -1.61 4.12 -17.20
C VAL A 115 -2.00 2.74 -16.65
N LEU A 116 -3.23 2.55 -16.16
CA LEU A 116 -3.66 1.28 -15.55
C LEU A 116 -3.50 0.07 -16.48
N LYS A 117 -3.68 0.23 -17.78
CA LYS A 117 -3.54 -0.86 -18.77
C LYS A 117 -2.13 -1.48 -18.81
N ASP A 118 -1.13 -0.73 -18.35
CA ASP A 118 0.27 -1.14 -18.38
C ASP A 118 0.68 -1.96 -17.15
N PHE A 119 -0.20 -2.02 -16.12
CA PHE A 119 0.07 -2.70 -14.85
C PHE A 119 -1.03 -3.71 -14.50
N ASP A 120 -0.61 -4.80 -13.87
CA ASP A 120 -1.53 -5.81 -13.32
C ASP A 120 -1.92 -5.45 -11.87
N TYR A 121 -0.97 -4.84 -11.13
CA TYR A 121 -1.13 -4.37 -9.75
C TYR A 121 -0.56 -2.96 -9.56
N VAL A 122 -1.26 -2.16 -8.78
CA VAL A 122 -0.79 -0.88 -8.24
C VAL A 122 -0.85 -0.96 -6.72
N VAL A 123 0.24 -0.65 -6.04
CA VAL A 123 0.31 -0.61 -4.57
C VAL A 123 0.56 0.83 -4.16
N LEU A 124 -0.28 1.35 -3.26
CA LEU A 124 -0.21 2.74 -2.77
C LEU A 124 0.30 2.73 -1.33
N ASP A 125 1.47 3.33 -1.09
CA ASP A 125 2.00 3.59 0.25
C ASP A 125 1.48 4.93 0.76
N THR A 126 0.86 4.96 1.95
CA THR A 126 0.23 6.16 2.49
C THR A 126 0.90 6.65 3.77
N PRO A 127 0.84 7.98 4.05
CA PRO A 127 1.31 8.53 5.31
C PRO A 127 0.50 8.02 6.51
N PRO A 128 1.01 8.19 7.75
CA PRO A 128 0.29 7.82 8.97
C PRO A 128 -0.75 8.89 9.36
N SER A 129 -1.63 9.24 8.41
CA SER A 129 -2.71 10.22 8.60
C SER A 129 -3.88 9.89 7.68
N LEU A 130 -5.07 10.38 8.00
CA LEU A 130 -6.28 10.23 7.18
C LEU A 130 -6.59 11.51 6.39
N GLY A 131 -5.55 12.30 6.07
CA GLY A 131 -5.65 13.51 5.24
C GLY A 131 -5.87 13.23 3.76
N ILE A 132 -5.76 14.28 2.96
CA ILE A 132 -6.08 14.25 1.51
C ILE A 132 -5.31 13.20 0.72
N LEU A 133 -4.07 12.88 1.10
CA LEU A 133 -3.26 11.85 0.44
C LEU A 133 -3.86 10.45 0.63
N THR A 134 -4.24 10.10 1.86
CA THR A 134 -4.88 8.81 2.16
C THR A 134 -6.28 8.73 1.56
N VAL A 135 -7.04 9.83 1.57
CA VAL A 135 -8.35 9.91 0.90
C VAL A 135 -8.21 9.67 -0.60
N ASN A 136 -7.23 10.32 -1.28
CA ASN A 136 -6.95 10.07 -2.69
C ASN A 136 -6.60 8.60 -2.97
N ALA A 137 -5.78 8.00 -2.10
CA ALA A 137 -5.43 6.59 -2.22
C ALA A 137 -6.68 5.69 -2.14
N LEU A 138 -7.55 5.89 -1.15
CA LEU A 138 -8.77 5.09 -0.97
C LEU A 138 -9.79 5.31 -2.10
N VAL A 139 -9.94 6.56 -2.57
CA VAL A 139 -10.85 6.88 -3.68
C VAL A 139 -10.38 6.26 -5.00
N GLY A 140 -9.05 6.20 -5.22
CA GLY A 140 -8.46 5.61 -6.42
C GLY A 140 -8.29 4.08 -6.37
N SER A 141 -8.59 3.43 -5.24
CA SER A 141 -8.29 2.02 -5.02
C SER A 141 -9.43 1.07 -5.31
N THR A 142 -9.07 -0.18 -5.58
CA THR A 142 -10.01 -1.32 -5.59
C THR A 142 -10.05 -2.04 -4.24
N HIS A 143 -8.93 -1.99 -3.50
CA HIS A 143 -8.76 -2.74 -2.26
C HIS A 143 -8.00 -1.95 -1.19
N LEU A 144 -8.36 -2.18 0.09
CA LEU A 144 -7.64 -1.70 1.26
C LEU A 144 -6.96 -2.87 1.97
N LEU A 145 -5.64 -2.78 2.22
CA LEU A 145 -4.86 -3.67 3.08
C LEU A 145 -4.38 -2.90 4.29
N VAL A 146 -4.65 -3.43 5.49
CA VAL A 146 -4.33 -2.76 6.76
C VAL A 146 -3.24 -3.52 7.51
N PRO A 147 -2.00 -3.04 7.53
CA PRO A 147 -0.97 -3.61 8.39
C PRO A 147 -1.20 -3.18 9.85
N ILE A 148 -1.18 -4.16 10.77
CA ILE A 148 -1.33 -3.94 12.21
C ILE A 148 -0.14 -4.58 12.92
N GLN A 149 0.55 -3.80 13.75
CA GLN A 149 1.64 -4.31 14.59
C GLN A 149 1.08 -5.20 15.71
N ALA A 150 1.72 -6.35 15.96
CA ALA A 150 1.39 -7.24 17.09
C ALA A 150 1.84 -6.63 18.44
N ALA A 151 1.18 -5.57 18.90
CA ALA A 151 1.47 -4.84 20.14
C ALA A 151 0.19 -4.58 20.94
N TYR A 152 0.31 -4.29 22.24
CA TYR A 152 -0.80 -4.20 23.19
C TYR A 152 -1.97 -3.28 22.74
N PHE A 153 -1.65 -2.14 22.12
CA PHE A 153 -2.65 -1.21 21.58
C PHE A 153 -2.86 -1.39 20.07
N ALA A 154 -2.84 -2.64 19.59
CA ALA A 154 -2.87 -2.94 18.16
C ALA A 154 -4.18 -2.51 17.46
N ILE A 155 -5.30 -2.65 18.15
CA ILE A 155 -6.65 -2.38 17.63
C ILE A 155 -7.01 -0.92 17.80
N GLU A 156 -6.55 -0.28 18.88
CA GLU A 156 -6.73 1.16 19.06
C GLU A 156 -6.12 1.95 17.90
N GLY A 157 -6.88 2.88 17.33
CA GLY A 157 -6.47 3.68 16.17
C GLY A 157 -6.76 3.03 14.81
N THR A 158 -7.43 1.86 14.78
CA THR A 158 -7.99 1.34 13.52
C THR A 158 -9.41 1.84 13.25
N ASP A 159 -10.12 2.27 14.29
CA ASP A 159 -11.53 2.69 14.21
C ASP A 159 -11.72 3.89 13.26
N ASP A 160 -10.88 4.92 13.37
CA ASP A 160 -10.91 6.09 12.49
C ASP A 160 -10.64 5.71 11.02
N LEU A 161 -9.72 4.75 10.79
CA LEU A 161 -9.46 4.24 9.45
C LEU A 161 -10.67 3.47 8.90
N LEU A 162 -11.28 2.63 9.72
CA LEU A 162 -12.48 1.86 9.33
C LEU A 162 -13.67 2.78 9.07
N GLU A 163 -13.85 3.80 9.89
CA GLU A 163 -14.88 4.83 9.65
C GLU A 163 -14.61 5.57 8.33
N THR A 164 -13.36 5.97 8.08
CA THR A 164 -12.97 6.62 6.81
C THR A 164 -13.22 5.69 5.63
N TYR A 165 -12.85 4.40 5.75
CA TYR A 165 -13.11 3.39 4.73
C TYR A 165 -14.60 3.27 4.41
N GLU A 166 -15.49 3.21 5.43
CA GLU A 166 -16.93 3.13 5.22
C GLU A 166 -17.49 4.43 4.59
N ARG A 167 -17.00 5.61 4.99
CA ARG A 167 -17.37 6.88 4.36
C ARG A 167 -16.99 6.92 2.87
N ILE A 168 -15.80 6.42 2.52
CA ILE A 168 -15.35 6.33 1.13
C ILE A 168 -16.21 5.35 0.33
N ARG A 169 -16.54 4.19 0.90
CA ARG A 169 -17.45 3.20 0.27
C ARG A 169 -18.86 3.73 0.07
N ALA A 170 -19.36 4.54 0.98
CA ALA A 170 -20.72 5.04 0.92
C ALA A 170 -20.99 5.94 -0.31
N ARG A 171 -19.99 6.66 -0.82
CA ARG A 171 -20.18 7.63 -1.92
C ARG A 171 -19.00 7.73 -2.89
N PRO A 172 -17.77 8.18 -2.48
CA PRO A 172 -16.69 8.45 -3.45
C PRO A 172 -16.22 7.20 -4.22
N ASN A 173 -16.22 6.04 -3.56
CA ASN A 173 -15.77 4.78 -4.16
C ASN A 173 -16.53 3.56 -3.64
N PRO A 174 -17.76 3.30 -4.12
CA PRO A 174 -18.57 2.13 -3.70
C PRO A 174 -17.91 0.79 -4.05
N GLY A 175 -16.97 0.77 -4.99
CA GLY A 175 -16.24 -0.43 -5.39
C GLY A 175 -15.05 -0.80 -4.51
N LEU A 176 -14.70 0.03 -3.51
CA LEU A 176 -13.60 -0.25 -2.59
C LEU A 176 -13.91 -1.45 -1.69
N LYS A 177 -13.03 -2.43 -1.68
CA LYS A 177 -13.18 -3.66 -0.87
C LYS A 177 -12.10 -3.73 0.21
N MET A 178 -12.44 -4.29 1.38
CA MET A 178 -11.45 -4.68 2.38
C MET A 178 -10.73 -5.93 1.89
N LEU A 179 -9.44 -5.80 1.50
CA LEU A 179 -8.63 -6.96 1.14
C LEU A 179 -8.27 -7.77 2.37
N GLY A 180 -7.99 -7.07 3.46
CA GLY A 180 -7.76 -7.69 4.75
C GLY A 180 -6.75 -6.96 5.63
N VAL A 181 -6.52 -7.58 6.78
CA VAL A 181 -5.60 -7.11 7.83
C VAL A 181 -4.39 -8.04 7.88
N VAL A 182 -3.18 -7.49 7.84
CA VAL A 182 -1.93 -8.27 7.99
C VAL A 182 -1.22 -7.91 9.29
N ILE A 183 -0.84 -8.92 10.06
CA ILE A 183 -0.05 -8.72 11.27
C ILE A 183 1.41 -8.53 10.88
N THR A 184 2.01 -7.45 11.38
CA THR A 184 3.39 -7.07 11.16
C THR A 184 4.18 -7.06 12.47
N LEU A 185 5.51 -7.02 12.37
CA LEU A 185 6.42 -6.97 13.51
C LEU A 185 6.12 -8.06 14.56
N PHE A 186 5.62 -9.20 14.09
CA PHE A 186 5.25 -10.31 14.94
C PHE A 186 6.49 -10.97 15.57
N ASP A 187 6.52 -11.09 16.90
CA ASP A 187 7.54 -11.86 17.61
C ASP A 187 6.91 -13.04 18.35
N LYS A 188 7.04 -14.24 17.76
CA LYS A 188 6.49 -15.49 18.32
C LYS A 188 7.01 -15.84 19.70
N ARG A 189 8.14 -15.26 20.15
CA ARG A 189 8.76 -15.50 21.44
C ARG A 189 8.06 -14.79 22.59
N THR A 190 7.29 -13.72 22.29
CA THR A 190 6.63 -12.91 23.30
C THR A 190 5.17 -13.33 23.48
N ASN A 191 4.71 -13.39 24.74
CA ASN A 191 3.30 -13.64 25.07
C ASN A 191 2.41 -12.54 24.49
N ILE A 192 2.83 -11.27 24.61
CA ILE A 192 2.11 -10.11 24.10
C ILE A 192 1.74 -10.29 22.62
N SER A 193 2.70 -10.69 21.77
CA SER A 193 2.41 -10.90 20.34
C SER A 193 1.42 -12.03 20.10
N ARG A 194 1.45 -13.09 20.94
CA ARG A 194 0.49 -14.21 20.81
C ARG A 194 -0.90 -13.81 21.26
N ASP A 195 -1.02 -13.12 22.39
CA ASP A 195 -2.30 -12.67 22.94
C ASP A 195 -2.96 -11.62 22.03
N THR A 196 -2.18 -10.63 21.55
CA THR A 196 -2.63 -9.63 20.59
C THR A 196 -3.09 -10.27 19.28
N HIS A 197 -2.39 -11.31 18.79
CA HIS A 197 -2.86 -12.06 17.62
C HIS A 197 -4.26 -12.66 17.84
N GLY A 198 -4.53 -13.23 19.03
CA GLY A 198 -5.85 -13.74 19.38
C GLY A 198 -6.92 -12.67 19.37
N GLN A 199 -6.62 -11.49 19.93
CA GLN A 199 -7.53 -10.33 19.92
C GLN A 199 -7.78 -9.81 18.51
N ILE A 200 -6.74 -9.62 17.69
CA ILE A 200 -6.89 -9.18 16.29
C ILE A 200 -7.76 -10.20 15.51
N ARG A 201 -7.54 -11.49 15.73
CA ARG A 201 -8.34 -12.55 15.08
C ARG A 201 -9.80 -12.52 15.51
N SER A 202 -10.09 -12.24 16.79
CA SER A 202 -11.48 -12.13 17.26
C SER A 202 -12.23 -10.93 16.67
N VAL A 203 -11.52 -9.83 16.38
CA VAL A 203 -12.10 -8.61 15.81
C VAL A 203 -12.25 -8.71 14.28
N PHE A 204 -11.20 -9.17 13.60
CA PHE A 204 -11.15 -9.12 12.12
C PHE A 204 -11.55 -10.43 11.44
N GLY A 205 -11.62 -11.56 12.16
CA GLY A 205 -12.11 -12.84 11.65
C GLY A 205 -11.47 -13.26 10.31
N GLU A 206 -12.28 -13.47 9.30
CA GLU A 206 -11.87 -13.97 7.98
C GLU A 206 -11.07 -12.96 7.15
N VAL A 207 -11.18 -11.65 7.43
CA VAL A 207 -10.38 -10.64 6.73
C VAL A 207 -8.93 -10.59 7.22
N LEU A 208 -8.61 -11.27 8.33
CA LEU A 208 -7.23 -11.41 8.78
C LEU A 208 -6.45 -12.34 7.83
N PHE A 209 -5.27 -11.88 7.36
CA PHE A 209 -4.37 -12.71 6.58
C PHE A 209 -3.80 -13.86 7.41
N LYS A 210 -3.69 -15.04 6.80
CA LYS A 210 -3.00 -16.20 7.42
C LYS A 210 -1.51 -15.93 7.59
N THR A 211 -0.94 -15.20 6.63
CA THR A 211 0.46 -14.79 6.63
C THR A 211 0.67 -13.66 7.63
N LYS A 212 1.74 -13.76 8.42
CA LYS A 212 2.23 -12.73 9.34
C LYS A 212 3.63 -12.34 8.92
N VAL A 213 3.99 -11.06 9.12
CA VAL A 213 5.34 -10.56 8.89
C VAL A 213 6.05 -10.44 10.23
N SER A 214 7.09 -11.22 10.43
CA SER A 214 7.88 -11.23 11.66
C SER A 214 8.78 -10.00 11.75
N LYS A 215 9.10 -9.59 12.98
CA LYS A 215 10.16 -8.60 13.21
C LYS A 215 11.48 -9.15 12.67
N ASN A 216 12.11 -8.42 11.74
CA ASN A 216 13.31 -8.87 11.04
C ASN A 216 14.20 -7.67 10.70
N VAL A 217 15.39 -7.62 11.28
CA VAL A 217 16.38 -6.54 11.09
C VAL A 217 16.74 -6.38 9.60
N ARG A 218 16.76 -7.46 8.82
CA ARG A 218 17.06 -7.38 7.38
C ARG A 218 16.04 -6.56 6.59
N LEU A 219 14.78 -6.49 7.05
CA LEU A 219 13.76 -5.61 6.46
C LEU A 219 14.04 -4.12 6.75
N GLU A 220 14.67 -3.82 7.87
CA GLU A 220 15.05 -2.46 8.25
C GLU A 220 16.34 -2.02 7.52
N GLU A 221 17.24 -2.95 7.24
CA GLU A 221 18.52 -2.69 6.57
C GLU A 221 18.38 -2.55 5.05
N SER A 222 17.54 -3.36 4.40
CA SER A 222 17.46 -3.46 2.94
C SER A 222 17.27 -2.13 2.19
N PRO A 223 16.47 -1.15 2.68
CA PRO A 223 16.31 0.14 2.00
C PRO A 223 17.59 0.97 1.92
N ALA A 224 18.49 0.84 2.90
CA ALA A 224 19.78 1.54 2.88
C ALA A 224 20.68 1.10 1.72
N PHE A 225 20.48 -0.13 1.23
CA PHE A 225 21.20 -0.70 0.10
C PHE A 225 20.47 -0.53 -1.25
N LYS A 226 19.33 0.20 -1.26
CA LYS A 226 18.47 0.35 -2.46
C LYS A 226 17.99 -1.01 -2.99
N GLU A 227 17.65 -1.90 -2.08
CA GLU A 227 17.20 -3.25 -2.37
C GLU A 227 15.93 -3.61 -1.60
N THR A 228 15.12 -4.47 -2.19
CA THR A 228 14.03 -5.11 -1.47
C THR A 228 14.55 -6.30 -0.67
N ILE A 229 13.79 -6.80 0.29
CA ILE A 229 14.18 -7.99 1.06
C ILE A 229 14.41 -9.21 0.14
N LEU A 230 13.77 -9.25 -1.02
CA LEU A 230 13.85 -10.37 -1.95
C LEU A 230 15.21 -10.49 -2.65
N THR A 231 15.91 -9.36 -2.84
CA THR A 231 17.26 -9.29 -3.40
C THR A 231 18.31 -9.21 -2.31
N PHE A 232 18.09 -8.39 -1.29
CA PHE A 232 19.04 -8.18 -0.19
C PHE A 232 19.27 -9.43 0.67
N ALA A 233 18.19 -10.14 1.04
CA ALA A 233 18.27 -11.31 1.88
C ALA A 233 17.21 -12.37 1.49
N PRO A 234 17.35 -13.01 0.31
CA PRO A 234 16.29 -13.83 -0.32
C PRO A 234 15.88 -15.07 0.48
N LYS A 235 16.74 -15.53 1.39
CA LYS A 235 16.50 -16.68 2.29
C LYS A 235 16.02 -16.26 3.69
N SER A 236 15.91 -14.96 3.96
CA SER A 236 15.47 -14.48 5.28
C SER A 236 13.99 -14.80 5.53
N PRO A 237 13.55 -14.90 6.79
CA PRO A 237 12.14 -15.05 7.13
C PRO A 237 11.27 -13.98 6.47
N GLY A 238 11.70 -12.71 6.47
CA GLY A 238 10.98 -11.61 5.84
C GLY A 238 10.74 -11.83 4.34
N ALA A 239 11.76 -12.30 3.60
CA ALA A 239 11.60 -12.60 2.17
C ALA A 239 10.58 -13.73 1.93
N VAL A 240 10.63 -14.78 2.74
CA VAL A 240 9.69 -15.92 2.65
C VAL A 240 8.28 -15.46 2.99
N GLU A 241 8.12 -14.63 4.02
CA GLU A 241 6.82 -14.15 4.50
C GLU A 241 6.18 -13.20 3.48
N TYR A 242 6.93 -12.26 2.88
CA TYR A 242 6.40 -11.41 1.81
C TYR A 242 6.04 -12.17 0.53
N LYS A 243 6.79 -13.22 0.16
CA LYS A 243 6.40 -14.12 -0.93
C LYS A 243 5.07 -14.85 -0.65
N LYS A 244 4.85 -15.28 0.61
CA LYS A 244 3.58 -15.89 1.04
C LYS A 244 2.45 -14.86 1.05
N LEU A 245 2.71 -13.65 1.58
CA LEU A 245 1.73 -12.57 1.60
C LEU A 245 1.29 -12.20 0.18
N ALA A 246 2.22 -12.07 -0.76
CA ALA A 246 1.90 -11.78 -2.15
C ALA A 246 1.03 -12.88 -2.79
N ALA A 247 1.28 -14.15 -2.47
CA ALA A 247 0.43 -15.26 -2.92
C ALA A 247 -0.99 -15.12 -2.41
N GLU A 248 -1.15 -14.85 -1.12
CA GLU A 248 -2.45 -14.71 -0.47
C GLU A 248 -3.18 -13.45 -0.95
N VAL A 249 -2.47 -12.32 -1.18
CA VAL A 249 -3.02 -11.10 -1.78
C VAL A 249 -3.55 -11.37 -3.18
N ILE A 250 -2.77 -12.01 -4.04
CA ILE A 250 -3.19 -12.34 -5.41
C ILE A 250 -4.43 -13.22 -5.40
N GLN A 251 -4.45 -14.27 -4.56
CA GLN A 251 -5.61 -15.15 -4.42
C GLN A 251 -6.86 -14.37 -4.00
N ARG A 252 -6.80 -13.54 -2.95
CA ARG A 252 -7.94 -12.74 -2.46
C ARG A 252 -8.45 -11.74 -3.51
N VAL A 253 -7.54 -11.12 -4.27
CA VAL A 253 -7.91 -10.23 -5.37
C VAL A 253 -8.65 -11.00 -6.47
N GLU A 254 -8.18 -12.18 -6.84
CA GLU A 254 -8.84 -13.02 -7.85
C GLU A 254 -10.22 -13.50 -7.39
N GLU A 255 -10.34 -13.96 -6.15
CA GLU A 255 -11.64 -14.34 -5.54
C GLU A 255 -12.64 -13.17 -5.54
N SER A 256 -12.17 -11.95 -5.20
CA SER A 256 -13.01 -10.75 -5.19
C SER A 256 -13.53 -10.35 -6.58
N ARG A 257 -12.79 -10.70 -7.65
CA ARG A 257 -13.22 -10.48 -9.06
C ARG A 257 -14.31 -11.45 -9.48
N VAL A 258 -14.21 -12.71 -9.08
CA VAL A 258 -15.22 -13.74 -9.40
C VAL A 258 -16.57 -13.38 -8.77
N THR A 259 -16.57 -12.95 -7.50
CA THR A 259 -17.79 -12.53 -6.80
C THR A 259 -18.48 -11.37 -7.52
N ARG A 260 -17.72 -10.37 -7.99
CA ARG A 260 -18.27 -9.23 -8.71
C ARG A 260 -18.94 -9.63 -10.04
N HIS A 261 -18.29 -10.51 -10.82
CA HIS A 261 -18.88 -10.98 -12.07
C HIS A 261 -20.18 -11.76 -11.85
N ALA A 262 -20.31 -12.47 -10.74
CA ALA A 262 -21.54 -13.16 -10.38
C ALA A 262 -22.66 -12.19 -9.97
N GLU A 263 -22.32 -11.10 -9.26
CA GLU A 263 -23.27 -10.04 -8.88
C GLU A 263 -23.72 -9.19 -10.07
N ASP A 264 -22.81 -8.86 -11.01
CA ASP A 264 -23.11 -8.09 -12.22
C ASP A 264 -23.94 -8.91 -13.25
N ALA A 265 -23.99 -10.26 -13.12
CA ALA A 265 -24.70 -11.18 -13.99
C ALA A 265 -26.07 -11.63 -13.43
N ALA A 266 -26.41 -11.29 -12.19
CA ALA A 266 -27.68 -11.63 -11.50
C ALA A 266 -28.63 -10.42 -11.50
#